data_39ccab81af671e865e8bf4dead1c1c20
#
_entry.id   39ccab81af671e865e8bf4dead1c1c20
#
_cell.length_a   1.000
_cell.length_b   1.000
_cell.length_c   1.000
_cell.angle_alpha   90.00
_cell.angle_beta   90.00
_cell.angle_gamma   90.00
#
_symmetry.space_group_name_H-M   'P 1'
#
loop_
_entity.id
_entity.type
_entity.pdbx_description
1 polymer ?
#
loop_
_entity_poly.entity_id
_entity_poly.type
_entity_poly.pdbx_seq_one_letter_code
_entity_poly.pdbx_strand_id
1 'polypeptide(L)'
;VLRDCDPVNRDVSRDMDLVWKGESEISLGLWGGVLRFIPCEEGEAGFDAQELKEGPLFVRSRRGGEKLKLWALRPSRNLKHLYQALKIPSFERGSLPLLWLGGRLIFAAGLGGDVRYIADPELIRERIKLEWVPDKPLLGV
;
A
#
# COMPACT_ATOMS: atom_id res chain seq x y z
N VAL A 1 1.64 22.05 -25.55
CA VAL A 1 1.51 21.70 -25.03
C VAL A 1 1.55 21.23 -24.34
N LEU A 2 1.20 21.29 -24.36
CA LEU A 2 1.06 20.94 -23.68
C LEU A 2 1.21 20.29 -22.96
N ARG A 3 1.66 20.34 -23.02
CA ARG A 3 1.76 19.70 -22.53
C ARG A 3 1.70 19.24 -21.65
N ASP A 4 1.60 19.64 -21.38
CA ASP A 4 1.28 19.30 -20.30
C ASP A 4 0.82 18.02 -20.12
N CYS A 5 0.60 17.39 -20.72
CA CYS A 5 0.41 15.99 -20.69
C CYS A 5 1.59 15.23 -20.20
N ASP A 6 2.38 15.83 -19.43
CA ASP A 6 3.57 15.25 -18.84
C ASP A 6 3.17 14.08 -17.94
N PRO A 7 3.58 12.85 -18.24
CA PRO A 7 3.25 11.69 -17.39
C PRO A 7 3.74 11.83 -15.95
N VAL A 8 4.86 12.49 -15.75
CA VAL A 8 5.41 12.70 -14.41
C VAL A 8 4.44 13.52 -13.56
N ASN A 9 3.89 14.56 -14.14
CA ASN A 9 2.95 15.40 -13.42
C ASN A 9 1.67 14.64 -13.07
N ARG A 10 1.22 13.75 -13.94
CA ARG A 10 0.05 12.93 -13.64
C ARG A 10 0.31 12.00 -12.49
N ASP A 11 1.49 11.38 -12.43
CA ASP A 11 1.83 10.50 -11.31
C ASP A 11 1.87 11.27 -10.00
N VAL A 12 2.51 12.44 -10.00
CA VAL A 12 2.55 13.28 -8.80
C VAL A 12 1.15 13.73 -8.40
N SER A 13 0.28 14.00 -9.37
CA SER A 13 -1.06 14.50 -9.08
C SER A 13 -1.95 13.45 -8.41
N ARG A 14 -1.57 12.17 -8.41
CA ARG A 14 -2.31 11.12 -7.72
C ARG A 14 -1.87 10.93 -6.28
N ASP A 15 -0.77 11.53 -5.87
CA ASP A 15 -0.35 11.49 -4.48
C ASP A 15 -1.37 12.22 -3.63
N MET A 16 -1.69 11.67 -2.47
CA MET A 16 -2.70 12.25 -1.60
C MET A 16 -2.44 11.89 -0.15
N ASP A 17 -2.91 12.76 0.74
CA ASP A 17 -2.95 12.46 2.15
C ASP A 17 -4.18 11.61 2.42
N LEU A 18 -4.07 10.72 3.40
CA LEU A 18 -5.15 9.84 3.77
C LEU A 18 -5.38 9.95 5.27
N VAL A 19 -6.64 9.99 5.67
CA VAL A 19 -7.03 9.97 7.07
C VAL A 19 -7.95 8.79 7.29
N TRP A 20 -7.53 7.86 8.16
CA TRP A 20 -8.35 6.71 8.52
C TRP A 20 -8.92 6.92 9.92
N LYS A 21 -10.23 6.83 10.02
CA LYS A 21 -10.95 7.05 11.28
C LYS A 21 -11.69 5.80 11.74
N GLY A 22 -11.37 4.65 11.15
CA GLY A 22 -12.04 3.40 11.45
C GLY A 22 -12.95 2.91 10.34
N GLU A 23 -12.94 3.56 9.18
CA GLU A 23 -13.74 3.12 8.04
C GLU A 23 -13.30 1.73 7.57
N SER A 24 -14.27 0.94 7.10
CA SER A 24 -13.95 -0.39 6.57
C SER A 24 -13.27 -0.32 5.21
N GLU A 25 -13.48 0.76 4.48
CA GLU A 25 -12.83 0.97 3.18
C GLU A 25 -12.81 2.44 2.82
N ILE A 26 -11.85 2.82 2.02
CA ILE A 26 -11.73 4.19 1.50
C ILE A 26 -11.53 4.08 0.00
N SER A 27 -12.40 4.76 -0.76
CA SER A 27 -12.28 4.79 -2.21
C SER A 27 -11.11 5.66 -2.64
N LEU A 28 -10.24 5.11 -3.48
CA LEU A 28 -9.13 5.84 -4.08
C LEU A 28 -9.40 5.97 -5.58
N GLY A 29 -10.36 6.84 -5.92
CA GLY A 29 -10.82 6.98 -7.30
C GLY A 29 -9.73 7.31 -8.30
N LEU A 30 -8.76 8.13 -7.89
CA LEU A 30 -7.63 8.47 -8.77
C LEU A 30 -6.76 7.27 -9.08
N TRP A 31 -6.83 6.22 -8.27
CA TRP A 31 -6.05 4.99 -8.44
C TRP A 31 -6.88 3.86 -9.02
N GLY A 32 -8.18 4.08 -9.18
CA GLY A 32 -9.06 3.09 -9.77
C GLY A 32 -9.35 1.90 -8.88
N GLY A 33 -9.60 2.14 -7.59
CA GLY A 33 -9.90 1.06 -6.68
C GLY A 33 -10.22 1.52 -5.29
N VAL A 34 -10.27 0.57 -4.38
CA VAL A 34 -10.64 0.78 -2.98
C VAL A 34 -9.58 0.17 -2.08
N LEU A 35 -9.18 0.91 -1.06
CA LEU A 35 -8.30 0.39 -0.02
C LEU A 35 -9.17 -0.06 1.15
N ARG A 36 -9.13 -1.34 1.48
CA ARG A 36 -9.92 -1.91 2.56
C ARG A 36 -9.09 -2.04 3.84
N PHE A 37 -9.76 -1.74 4.96
CA PHE A 37 -9.18 -1.84 6.30
C PHE A 37 -9.93 -2.93 7.03
N ILE A 38 -9.35 -4.12 7.12
CA ILE A 38 -10.04 -5.32 7.60
C ILE A 38 -9.58 -5.63 9.03
N PRO A 39 -10.50 -5.62 10.01
CA PRO A 39 -10.11 -6.00 11.37
C PRO A 39 -9.58 -7.42 11.41
N CYS A 40 -8.48 -7.61 12.13
CA CYS A 40 -7.88 -8.92 12.31
C CYS A 40 -8.65 -9.71 13.35
N GLU A 41 -8.68 -11.03 13.17
CA GLU A 41 -9.19 -11.95 14.18
C GLU A 41 -8.13 -12.18 15.25
N GLU A 42 -8.52 -12.83 16.33
CA GLU A 42 -7.62 -13.15 17.42
C GLU A 42 -6.43 -13.97 16.91
N GLY A 43 -5.23 -13.54 17.26
CA GLY A 43 -4.00 -14.23 16.83
C GLY A 43 -3.54 -13.90 15.43
N GLU A 44 -4.34 -13.16 14.68
CA GLU A 44 -3.99 -12.78 13.30
C GLU A 44 -3.14 -11.50 13.30
N ALA A 45 -2.08 -11.50 12.51
CA ALA A 45 -1.17 -10.35 12.45
C ALA A 45 -1.73 -9.24 11.58
N GLY A 46 -1.46 -7.99 11.95
CA GLY A 46 -1.86 -6.82 11.19
C GLY A 46 -1.20 -5.58 11.73
N PHE A 47 -1.52 -4.43 11.11
CA PHE A 47 -1.00 -3.16 11.56
C PHE A 47 -1.75 -2.68 12.81
N ASP A 48 -1.05 -1.95 13.68
CA ASP A 48 -1.66 -1.34 14.85
C ASP A 48 -2.69 -0.32 14.40
N ALA A 49 -3.97 -0.54 14.76
CA ALA A 49 -5.06 0.36 14.37
C ALA A 49 -4.82 1.78 14.90
N GLN A 50 -4.26 1.91 16.09
CA GLN A 50 -4.02 3.21 16.67
C GLN A 50 -2.99 4.01 15.88
N GLU A 51 -1.91 3.34 15.44
CA GLU A 51 -0.91 4.00 14.60
C GLU A 51 -1.50 4.47 13.28
N LEU A 52 -2.38 3.66 12.69
CA LEU A 52 -3.03 4.06 11.44
C LEU A 52 -3.93 5.27 11.65
N LYS A 53 -4.62 5.34 12.78
CA LYS A 53 -5.48 6.49 13.10
C LYS A 53 -4.69 7.75 13.36
N GLU A 54 -3.55 7.61 14.01
CA GLU A 54 -2.69 8.76 14.30
C GLU A 54 -2.02 9.31 13.05
N GLY A 55 -1.65 8.44 12.14
CA GLY A 55 -1.00 8.84 10.91
C GLY A 55 0.32 9.56 11.13
N PRO A 56 0.71 10.42 10.18
CA PRO A 56 0.02 10.72 8.92
C PRO A 56 0.16 9.59 7.90
N LEU A 57 -0.90 9.39 7.14
CA LEU A 57 -0.90 8.41 6.06
C LEU A 57 -0.84 9.13 4.71
N PHE A 58 -0.05 8.58 3.80
CA PHE A 58 0.09 9.12 2.45
C PHE A 58 -0.05 8.00 1.43
N VAL A 59 -0.78 8.29 0.35
CA VAL A 59 -0.86 7.40 -0.80
C VAL A 59 0.00 8.01 -1.90
N ARG A 60 0.95 7.24 -2.40
CA ARG A 60 1.92 7.75 -3.37
C ARG A 60 2.17 6.74 -4.48
N SER A 61 2.57 7.25 -5.63
CA SER A 61 3.04 6.43 -6.74
C SER A 61 4.48 5.99 -6.48
N ARG A 62 4.85 4.88 -7.10
CA ARG A 62 6.22 4.37 -7.04
C ARG A 62 7.15 5.31 -7.81
N ARG A 63 8.27 5.66 -7.20
CA ARG A 63 9.25 6.55 -7.82
C ARG A 63 10.58 5.89 -8.12
N GLY A 64 10.79 4.69 -7.57
CA GLY A 64 12.04 3.97 -7.71
C GLY A 64 12.82 3.97 -6.40
N GLY A 65 13.46 2.85 -6.12
CA GLY A 65 14.26 2.71 -4.91
C GLY A 65 13.50 2.31 -3.65
N GLU A 66 12.18 2.32 -3.68
CA GLU A 66 11.40 1.86 -2.52
C GLU A 66 11.64 0.39 -2.29
N LYS A 67 11.72 0.00 -1.02
CA LYS A 67 11.92 -1.39 -0.62
C LYS A 67 10.85 -1.84 0.33
N LEU A 68 10.54 -3.13 0.29
CA LEU A 68 9.52 -3.73 1.13
C LEU A 68 10.00 -5.08 1.62
N LYS A 69 9.70 -5.41 2.88
CA LYS A 69 10.02 -6.70 3.44
C LYS A 69 8.73 -7.49 3.62
N LEU A 70 8.48 -8.46 2.74
CA LEU A 70 7.24 -9.24 2.75
C LEU A 70 7.32 -10.46 3.65
N TRP A 71 8.54 -10.95 3.93
CA TRP A 71 8.72 -12.17 4.72
C TRP A 71 9.76 -11.96 5.80
N ALA A 72 9.48 -12.45 7.00
CA ALA A 72 10.33 -12.22 8.16
C ALA A 72 11.75 -12.73 7.99
N LEU A 73 11.92 -13.86 7.28
CA LEU A 73 13.23 -14.50 7.13
C LEU A 73 13.94 -14.12 5.85
N ARG A 74 13.42 -13.17 5.10
CA ARG A 74 14.06 -12.71 3.86
C ARG A 74 14.34 -11.22 3.95
N PRO A 75 15.41 -10.74 3.29
CA PRO A 75 15.72 -9.31 3.34
C PRO A 75 14.65 -8.50 2.59
N SER A 76 14.61 -7.20 2.91
CA SER A 76 13.78 -6.29 2.12
C SER A 76 14.29 -6.26 0.69
N ARG A 77 13.38 -6.05 -0.26
CA ARG A 77 13.70 -6.02 -1.67
C ARG A 77 13.08 -4.82 -2.33
N ASN A 78 13.72 -4.38 -3.39
CA ASN A 78 13.21 -3.35 -4.26
C ASN A 78 11.84 -3.76 -4.82
N LEU A 79 10.90 -2.83 -4.88
CA LEU A 79 9.55 -3.12 -5.38
C LEU A 79 9.55 -3.66 -6.79
N LYS A 80 10.45 -3.17 -7.64
CA LYS A 80 10.56 -3.66 -8.99
C LYS A 80 10.79 -5.17 -9.02
N HIS A 81 11.69 -5.66 -8.18
CA HIS A 81 11.98 -7.09 -8.10
C HIS A 81 10.79 -7.88 -7.58
N LEU A 82 10.08 -7.34 -6.60
CA LEU A 82 8.90 -8.00 -6.03
C LEU A 82 7.77 -8.10 -7.04
N TYR A 83 7.52 -7.03 -7.78
CA TYR A 83 6.50 -7.04 -8.83
C TYR A 83 6.86 -8.03 -9.94
N GLN A 84 8.15 -8.10 -10.30
CA GLN A 84 8.60 -9.07 -11.31
C GLN A 84 8.39 -10.51 -10.82
N ALA A 85 8.68 -10.77 -9.55
CA ALA A 85 8.50 -12.10 -8.99
C ALA A 85 7.04 -12.55 -9.02
N LEU A 86 6.10 -11.61 -8.84
CA LEU A 86 4.67 -11.90 -8.90
C LEU A 86 4.11 -11.77 -10.32
N LYS A 87 4.96 -11.50 -11.31
CA LYS A 87 4.58 -11.40 -12.72
C LYS A 87 3.57 -10.30 -13.00
N ILE A 88 3.61 -9.23 -12.23
CA ILE A 88 2.78 -8.07 -12.50
C ILE A 88 3.42 -7.28 -13.64
N PRO A 89 2.69 -7.06 -14.75
CA PRO A 89 3.25 -6.34 -15.89
C PRO A 89 3.73 -4.93 -15.53
N SER A 90 4.80 -4.48 -16.16
CA SER A 90 5.37 -3.17 -15.85
C SER A 90 4.39 -2.03 -16.05
N PHE A 91 3.49 -2.13 -17.02
CA PHE A 91 2.52 -1.07 -17.28
C PHE A 91 1.44 -0.98 -16.19
N GLU A 92 1.25 -2.03 -15.40
CA GLU A 92 0.30 -1.99 -14.29
C GLU A 92 0.91 -1.44 -13.01
N ARG A 93 2.23 -1.54 -12.86
CA ARG A 93 2.90 -1.17 -11.59
C ARG A 93 2.71 0.29 -11.23
N GLY A 94 2.66 1.16 -12.23
CA GLY A 94 2.45 2.58 -12.00
C GLY A 94 1.06 2.94 -11.51
N SER A 95 0.09 2.04 -11.66
CA SER A 95 -1.28 2.27 -11.20
C SER A 95 -1.55 1.66 -9.83
N LEU A 96 -0.54 1.08 -9.19
CA LEU A 96 -0.69 0.45 -7.89
C LEU A 96 -0.21 1.40 -6.79
N PRO A 97 -1.11 1.79 -5.87
CA PRO A 97 -0.73 2.76 -4.84
C PRO A 97 0.18 2.16 -3.78
N LEU A 98 1.00 3.02 -3.20
CA LEU A 98 1.82 2.72 -2.04
C LEU A 98 1.27 3.48 -0.85
N LEU A 99 1.16 2.82 0.30
CA LEU A 99 0.69 3.47 1.52
C LEU A 99 1.88 3.69 2.45
N TRP A 100 2.07 4.94 2.83
CA TRP A 100 3.14 5.38 3.74
C TRP A 100 2.54 5.81 5.06
N LEU A 101 3.17 5.40 6.15
CA LEU A 101 2.86 5.92 7.49
C LEU A 101 4.05 6.78 7.90
N GLY A 102 3.87 8.11 7.85
CA GLY A 102 4.99 9.02 7.99
C GLY A 102 6.03 8.74 6.91
N GLY A 103 7.26 8.51 7.30
CA GLY A 103 8.34 8.20 6.37
C GLY A 103 8.55 6.72 6.09
N ARG A 104 7.62 5.86 6.52
CA ARG A 104 7.76 4.41 6.37
C ARG A 104 6.78 3.88 5.34
N LEU A 105 7.28 3.16 4.35
CA LEU A 105 6.43 2.45 3.41
C LEU A 105 5.91 1.19 4.11
N ILE A 106 4.62 1.15 4.40
CA ILE A 106 4.04 0.04 5.17
C ILE A 106 3.28 -0.96 4.31
N PHE A 107 2.80 -0.54 3.15
CA PHE A 107 1.98 -1.41 2.30
C PHE A 107 2.13 -1.01 0.84
N ALA A 108 2.22 -2.02 -0.03
CA ALA A 108 2.24 -1.81 -1.47
C ALA A 108 1.13 -2.64 -2.11
N ALA A 109 0.25 -1.98 -2.84
CA ALA A 109 -0.86 -2.67 -3.51
C ALA A 109 -0.30 -3.73 -4.47
N GLY A 110 -0.93 -4.89 -4.47
CA GLY A 110 -0.48 -6.03 -5.27
C GLY A 110 0.60 -6.87 -4.60
N LEU A 111 1.24 -6.37 -3.57
CA LEU A 111 2.31 -7.08 -2.85
C LEU A 111 1.93 -7.43 -1.42
N GLY A 112 1.48 -6.44 -0.65
CA GLY A 112 1.13 -6.66 0.74
C GLY A 112 1.83 -5.70 1.68
N GLY A 113 1.80 -6.02 2.98
CA GLY A 113 2.36 -5.18 4.02
C GLY A 113 3.80 -5.54 4.35
N ASP A 114 4.53 -4.55 4.85
CA ASP A 114 5.91 -4.74 5.31
C ASP A 114 5.88 -5.37 6.70
N VAL A 115 6.47 -6.55 6.84
CA VAL A 115 6.40 -7.30 8.10
C VAL A 115 7.10 -6.60 9.25
N ARG A 116 8.02 -5.67 8.97
CA ARG A 116 8.70 -4.92 10.04
C ARG A 116 7.76 -4.01 10.82
N TYR A 117 6.62 -3.64 10.21
CA TYR A 117 5.66 -2.70 10.79
C TYR A 117 4.36 -3.38 11.19
N ILE A 118 4.31 -4.71 11.10
CA ILE A 118 3.17 -5.50 11.57
C ILE A 118 3.26 -5.62 13.09
N ALA A 119 2.15 -5.36 13.77
CA ALA A 119 2.09 -5.38 15.22
C ALA A 119 2.04 -6.81 15.76
N ASP A 120 2.64 -7.00 16.94
CA ASP A 120 2.59 -8.28 17.64
C ASP A 120 1.15 -8.56 18.09
N PRO A 121 0.52 -9.66 17.65
CA PRO A 121 -0.86 -9.97 18.02
C PRO A 121 -1.08 -10.13 19.53
N GLU A 122 -0.02 -10.43 20.31
CA GLU A 122 -0.15 -10.57 21.75
C GLU A 122 -0.17 -9.25 22.49
N LEU A 123 0.46 -8.22 21.89
CA LEU A 123 0.61 -6.92 22.53
C LEU A 123 -0.41 -5.90 22.08
N ILE A 124 -0.88 -5.99 20.84
CA ILE A 124 -1.79 -5.02 20.25
C ILE A 124 -3.12 -5.72 19.94
N ARG A 125 -4.19 -5.24 20.55
CA ARG A 125 -5.50 -5.86 20.38
C ARG A 125 -6.17 -5.51 19.08
N GLU A 126 -6.17 -4.22 18.73
CA GLU A 126 -6.80 -3.76 17.49
C GLU A 126 -5.76 -3.76 16.37
N ARG A 127 -5.86 -4.71 15.51
CA ARG A 127 -4.97 -4.84 14.35
C ARG A 127 -5.78 -4.83 13.09
N ILE A 128 -5.21 -4.27 12.04
CA ILE A 128 -5.89 -4.07 10.75
C ILE A 128 -5.05 -4.68 9.63
N LYS A 129 -5.69 -5.45 8.79
CA LYS A 129 -5.11 -5.90 7.52
C LYS A 129 -5.49 -4.91 6.44
N LEU A 130 -4.58 -4.64 5.53
CA LEU A 130 -4.83 -3.76 4.39
C LEU A 130 -4.98 -4.61 3.14
N GLU A 131 -5.97 -4.27 2.31
CA GLU A 131 -6.22 -4.95 1.05
C GLU A 131 -6.54 -3.94 -0.02
N TRP A 132 -5.89 -4.07 -1.17
CA TRP A 132 -6.20 -3.25 -2.33
C TRP A 132 -7.14 -4.00 -3.25
N VAL A 133 -8.27 -3.39 -3.57
CA VAL A 133 -9.27 -3.97 -4.47
C VAL A 133 -9.39 -3.06 -5.68
N PRO A 134 -8.76 -3.40 -6.80
CA PRO A 134 -8.87 -2.58 -8.01
C PRO A 134 -10.25 -2.72 -8.63
N ASP A 135 -10.69 -1.67 -9.32
CA ASP A 135 -11.96 -1.70 -10.04
C ASP A 135 -11.95 -2.75 -11.15
N LYS A 136 -10.76 -3.03 -11.70
CA LYS A 136 -10.58 -4.06 -12.71
C LYS A 136 -9.49 -5.01 -12.23
N PRO A 137 -9.62 -6.33 -12.52
CA PRO A 137 -8.58 -7.28 -12.11
C PRO A 137 -7.23 -6.93 -12.71
N LEU A 138 -6.15 -7.24 -11.95
CA LEU A 138 -4.80 -7.07 -12.45
C LEU A 138 -4.49 -8.17 -13.45
N LEU A 139 -3.86 -7.81 -14.57
CA LEU A 139 -3.58 -8.77 -15.63
C LEU A 139 -2.57 -9.84 -15.23
N GLY A 140 -1.67 -9.52 -14.31
CA GLY A 140 -0.64 -10.44 -13.87
C GLY A 140 -1.06 -11.41 -12.78
N VAL A 141 -2.30 -11.36 -12.37
CA VAL A 141 -2.79 -12.16 -11.22
C VAL A 141 -3.70 -13.27 -11.65
#